data_fc11437de4c59b67759afcddcc4b602f
#
_entry.id   fc11437de4c59b67759afcddcc4b602f
#
_cell.length_a   1.000
_cell.length_b   1.000
_cell.length_c   1.000
_cell.angle_alpha   90.00
_cell.angle_beta   90.00
_cell.angle_gamma   90.00
#
_symmetry.space_group_name_H-M   'P 1'
#
loop_
_entity.id
_entity.type
_entity.pdbx_description
1 polymer ?
#
loop_
_entity_poly.entity_id
_entity_poly.type
_entity_poly.pdbx_seq_one_letter_code
_entity_poly.pdbx_strand_id
1 'polypeptide(L)'
;MRLEIIAIGNKPPSWLRDGVDEYRRRMPRECSISVREIPLPKRTKSTPSAQCIKVEAEKIRGALVPDSRTVAMDVKGKGWSTEELSQHLMRWMTDYQSVQFVVGGPDGLEKDIVECADDVWSLSRLTFPHAFVPVLITEQLYRAWTMINRHPYHR
;
A
#
# COMPACT_ATOMS: atom_id res chain seq x y z
N MET A 1 -3.82 -13.56 8.64
CA MET A 1 -4.19 -12.40 7.78
C MET A 1 -3.08 -12.10 6.77
N ARG A 2 -3.44 -11.69 5.58
CA ARG A 2 -2.48 -11.25 4.55
C ARG A 2 -2.62 -9.74 4.33
N LEU A 3 -1.50 -9.04 4.36
CA LEU A 3 -1.40 -7.63 4.01
C LEU A 3 -0.66 -7.55 2.66
N GLU A 4 -1.33 -7.13 1.61
CA GLU A 4 -0.75 -7.05 0.27
C GLU A 4 -0.64 -5.60 -0.16
N ILE A 5 0.53 -5.18 -0.58
CA ILE A 5 0.76 -3.86 -1.18
C ILE A 5 0.80 -4.06 -2.70
N ILE A 6 -0.18 -3.50 -3.41
CA ILE A 6 -0.26 -3.49 -4.87
C ILE A 6 0.27 -2.15 -5.34
N ALA A 7 1.46 -2.12 -5.92
CA ALA A 7 2.13 -0.90 -6.31
C ALA A 7 2.35 -0.83 -7.83
N ILE A 8 1.89 0.26 -8.43
CA ILE A 8 2.22 0.59 -9.81
C ILE A 8 3.63 1.15 -9.87
N GLY A 9 4.50 0.53 -10.64
CA GLY A 9 5.86 0.99 -10.83
C GLY A 9 6.75 -0.05 -11.50
N ASN A 10 7.89 0.40 -11.99
CA ASN A 10 8.93 -0.52 -12.44
C ASN A 10 9.68 -1.04 -11.22
N LYS A 11 10.46 -2.11 -11.43
CA LYS A 11 11.30 -2.70 -10.39
C LYS A 11 12.07 -1.61 -9.63
N PRO A 12 11.83 -1.43 -8.32
CA PRO A 12 12.49 -0.39 -7.55
C PRO A 12 13.98 -0.69 -7.37
N PRO A 13 14.82 0.31 -7.05
CA PRO A 13 16.20 0.11 -6.66
C PRO A 13 16.36 -0.95 -5.57
N SER A 14 17.48 -1.68 -5.56
CA SER A 14 17.73 -2.79 -4.63
C SER A 14 17.57 -2.36 -3.17
N TRP A 15 18.08 -1.21 -2.78
CA TRP A 15 18.00 -0.72 -1.41
C TRP A 15 16.57 -0.47 -0.91
N LEU A 16 15.63 -0.10 -1.78
CA LEU A 16 14.21 0.00 -1.44
C LEU A 16 13.58 -1.39 -1.26
N ARG A 17 13.92 -2.34 -2.11
CA ARG A 17 13.48 -3.74 -1.97
C ARG A 17 14.02 -4.37 -0.69
N ASP A 18 15.30 -4.13 -0.39
CA ASP A 18 15.93 -4.60 0.83
C ASP A 18 15.25 -4.01 2.07
N GLY A 19 14.82 -2.72 2.01
CA GLY A 19 14.03 -2.08 3.05
C GLY A 19 12.66 -2.75 3.26
N VAL A 20 11.95 -3.08 2.19
CA VAL A 20 10.68 -3.85 2.28
C VAL A 20 10.94 -5.22 2.88
N ASP A 21 11.95 -5.94 2.39
CA ASP A 21 12.28 -7.30 2.83
C ASP A 21 12.72 -7.35 4.29
N GLU A 22 13.39 -6.30 4.78
CA GLU A 22 13.81 -6.19 6.17
C GLU A 22 12.59 -6.22 7.12
N TYR A 23 11.56 -5.42 6.86
CA TYR A 23 10.37 -5.38 7.72
C TYR A 23 9.43 -6.56 7.47
N ARG A 24 9.30 -7.00 6.20
CA ARG A 24 8.49 -8.16 5.84
C ARG A 24 8.94 -9.42 6.58
N ARG A 25 10.26 -9.66 6.71
CA ARG A 25 10.82 -10.81 7.41
C ARG A 25 10.58 -10.77 8.92
N ARG A 26 10.35 -9.60 9.49
CA ARG A 26 10.04 -9.45 10.92
C ARG A 26 8.57 -9.69 11.24
N MET A 27 7.70 -9.65 10.24
CA MET A 27 6.28 -9.95 10.44
C MET A 27 6.07 -11.44 10.67
N PRO A 28 5.15 -11.81 11.57
CA PRO A 28 4.86 -13.21 11.84
C PRO A 28 4.05 -13.84 10.69
N ARG A 29 4.04 -15.16 10.64
CA ARG A 29 3.34 -15.91 9.59
C ARG A 29 1.82 -15.68 9.60
N GLU A 30 1.23 -15.49 10.77
CA GLU A 30 -0.19 -15.20 10.97
C GLU A 30 -0.61 -13.79 10.48
N CYS A 31 0.35 -12.88 10.28
CA CYS A 31 0.13 -11.54 9.75
C CYS A 31 1.24 -11.19 8.75
N SER A 32 1.19 -11.79 7.57
CA SER A 32 2.25 -11.66 6.56
C SER A 32 2.04 -10.44 5.67
N ILE A 33 3.15 -9.82 5.25
CA ILE A 33 3.16 -8.74 4.25
C ILE A 33 3.73 -9.27 2.92
N SER A 34 3.10 -8.89 1.82
CA SER A 34 3.60 -9.12 0.46
C SER A 34 3.51 -7.85 -0.37
N VAL A 35 4.38 -7.71 -1.37
CA VAL A 35 4.33 -6.61 -2.34
C VAL A 35 4.17 -7.20 -3.73
N ARG A 36 3.15 -6.74 -4.44
CA ARG A 36 2.90 -7.04 -5.84
C ARG A 36 3.18 -5.80 -6.67
N GLU A 37 4.22 -5.85 -7.49
CA GLU A 37 4.56 -4.79 -8.43
C GLU A 37 3.78 -4.98 -9.73
N ILE A 38 3.10 -3.93 -10.18
CA ILE A 38 2.45 -3.87 -11.49
C ILE A 38 3.25 -2.95 -12.37
N PRO A 39 3.85 -3.44 -13.46
CA PRO A 39 4.68 -2.62 -14.34
C PRO A 39 3.92 -1.41 -14.91
N LEU A 40 4.59 -0.27 -14.97
CA LEU A 40 4.09 0.93 -15.64
C LEU A 40 3.76 0.60 -17.11
N PRO A 41 2.65 1.14 -17.64
CA PRO A 41 2.40 1.05 -19.07
C PRO A 41 3.50 1.78 -19.84
N LYS A 42 3.77 1.33 -21.07
CA LYS A 42 4.70 2.02 -21.94
C LYS A 42 4.20 3.44 -22.20
N ARG A 43 5.06 4.43 -21.94
CA ARG A 43 4.76 5.84 -22.18
C ARG A 43 5.64 6.37 -23.29
N THR A 44 5.04 7.14 -24.18
CA THR A 44 5.73 8.03 -25.11
C THR A 44 5.53 9.47 -24.63
N LYS A 45 6.32 10.42 -25.14
CA LYS A 45 6.14 11.85 -24.81
C LYS A 45 4.73 12.38 -25.14
N SER A 46 4.02 11.70 -26.07
CA SER A 46 2.67 12.06 -26.51
C SER A 46 1.55 11.27 -25.83
N THR A 47 1.87 10.31 -24.95
CA THR A 47 0.83 9.51 -24.26
C THR A 47 0.18 10.33 -23.16
N PRO A 48 -1.15 10.59 -23.21
CA PRO A 48 -1.85 11.33 -22.15
C PRO A 48 -1.79 10.62 -20.81
N SER A 49 -1.56 11.35 -19.72
CA SER A 49 -1.57 10.80 -18.34
C SER A 49 -2.88 10.08 -18.01
N ALA A 50 -4.02 10.62 -18.46
CA ALA A 50 -5.33 10.01 -18.25
C ALA A 50 -5.45 8.61 -18.86
N GLN A 51 -4.83 8.37 -20.03
CA GLN A 51 -4.82 7.03 -20.66
C GLN A 51 -3.95 6.06 -19.84
N CYS A 52 -2.80 6.52 -19.34
CA CYS A 52 -1.93 5.70 -18.49
C CYS A 52 -2.66 5.29 -17.20
N ILE A 53 -3.32 6.24 -16.53
CA ILE A 53 -4.08 6.02 -15.30
C ILE A 53 -5.19 4.96 -15.53
N LYS A 54 -5.91 5.02 -16.67
CA LYS A 54 -6.93 4.01 -17.00
C LYS A 54 -6.36 2.61 -17.15
N VAL A 55 -5.25 2.48 -17.89
CA VAL A 55 -4.56 1.19 -18.07
C VAL A 55 -4.04 0.65 -16.73
N GLU A 56 -3.50 1.50 -15.88
CA GLU A 56 -3.06 1.15 -14.54
C GLU A 56 -4.25 0.68 -13.69
N ALA A 57 -5.38 1.40 -13.74
CA ALA A 57 -6.60 1.04 -13.01
C ALA A 57 -7.16 -0.33 -13.40
N GLU A 58 -7.16 -0.67 -14.69
CA GLU A 58 -7.58 -2.00 -15.15
C GLU A 58 -6.70 -3.11 -14.57
N LYS A 59 -5.38 -2.89 -14.54
CA LYS A 59 -4.43 -3.84 -13.95
C LYS A 59 -4.62 -3.96 -12.44
N ILE A 60 -4.87 -2.85 -11.74
CA ILE A 60 -5.18 -2.84 -10.32
C ILE A 60 -6.44 -3.65 -10.06
N ARG A 61 -7.55 -3.38 -10.78
CA ARG A 61 -8.81 -4.13 -10.63
C ARG A 61 -8.61 -5.63 -10.83
N GLY A 62 -7.80 -6.02 -11.82
CA GLY A 62 -7.45 -7.43 -12.07
C GLY A 62 -6.58 -8.06 -10.97
N ALA A 63 -5.92 -7.26 -10.14
CA ALA A 63 -5.09 -7.72 -9.03
C ALA A 63 -5.85 -7.74 -7.68
N LEU A 64 -6.97 -7.02 -7.58
CA LEU A 64 -7.79 -7.01 -6.36
C LEU A 64 -8.44 -8.37 -6.13
N VAL A 65 -8.40 -8.83 -4.90
CA VAL A 65 -9.02 -10.09 -4.48
C VAL A 65 -10.40 -9.77 -3.89
N PRO A 66 -11.44 -10.46 -4.32
CA PRO A 66 -12.77 -10.33 -3.71
C PRO A 66 -12.71 -10.57 -2.19
N ASP A 67 -13.61 -9.93 -1.45
CA ASP A 67 -13.72 -10.03 0.01
C ASP A 67 -12.49 -9.57 0.81
N SER A 68 -11.54 -8.89 0.13
CA SER A 68 -10.44 -8.18 0.78
C SER A 68 -10.84 -6.74 1.07
N ARG A 69 -10.40 -6.22 2.22
CA ARG A 69 -10.49 -4.78 2.47
C ARG A 69 -9.49 -4.03 1.60
N THR A 70 -9.93 -3.00 0.91
CA THR A 70 -9.09 -2.18 0.03
C THR A 70 -8.82 -0.82 0.65
N VAL A 71 -7.54 -0.47 0.76
CA VAL A 71 -7.05 0.83 1.24
C VAL A 71 -6.34 1.53 0.09
N ALA A 72 -6.93 2.60 -0.45
CA ALA A 72 -6.29 3.42 -1.47
C ALA A 72 -5.31 4.40 -0.83
N MET A 73 -4.09 4.46 -1.35
CA MET A 73 -3.07 5.41 -0.92
C MET A 73 -3.19 6.69 -1.75
N ASP A 74 -3.62 7.78 -1.13
CA ASP A 74 -3.78 9.07 -1.79
C ASP A 74 -3.39 10.20 -0.84
N VAL A 75 -2.72 11.24 -1.37
CA VAL A 75 -2.30 12.41 -0.57
C VAL A 75 -3.49 13.20 0.00
N LYS A 76 -4.67 13.08 -0.61
CA LYS A 76 -5.92 13.69 -0.16
C LYS A 76 -6.69 12.82 0.81
N GLY A 77 -6.20 11.61 1.10
CA GLY A 77 -6.81 10.70 2.05
C GLY A 77 -6.71 11.19 3.49
N LYS A 78 -7.33 10.45 4.39
CA LYS A 78 -7.23 10.72 5.82
C LYS A 78 -5.83 10.36 6.32
N GLY A 79 -5.18 11.28 7.03
CA GLY A 79 -3.95 10.99 7.76
C GLY A 79 -4.26 10.15 9.00
N TRP A 80 -3.55 9.05 9.18
CA TRP A 80 -3.62 8.25 10.42
C TRP A 80 -2.33 8.41 11.21
N SER A 81 -2.44 8.50 12.52
CA SER A 81 -1.30 8.29 13.41
C SER A 81 -0.93 6.80 13.43
N THR A 82 0.26 6.48 13.93
CA THR A 82 0.66 5.07 14.09
C THR A 82 -0.27 4.33 15.06
N GLU A 83 -0.78 5.02 16.07
CA GLU A 83 -1.77 4.50 17.03
C GLU A 83 -3.11 4.19 16.32
N GLU A 84 -3.60 5.11 15.48
CA GLU A 84 -4.80 4.88 14.68
C GLU A 84 -4.61 3.71 13.71
N LEU A 85 -3.43 3.61 13.05
CA LEU A 85 -3.10 2.48 12.20
C LEU A 85 -3.10 1.15 12.98
N SER A 86 -2.57 1.14 14.21
CA SER A 86 -2.58 -0.05 15.05
C SER A 86 -4.00 -0.50 15.42
N GLN A 87 -4.93 0.45 15.65
CA GLN A 87 -6.33 0.16 15.89
C GLN A 87 -7.03 -0.36 14.62
N HIS A 88 -6.72 0.21 13.46
CA HIS A 88 -7.20 -0.32 12.17
C HIS A 88 -6.70 -1.75 11.96
N LEU A 89 -5.41 -1.99 12.15
CA LEU A 89 -4.81 -3.31 11.96
C LEU A 89 -5.46 -4.35 12.89
N MET A 90 -5.68 -4.01 14.15
CA MET A 90 -6.32 -4.91 15.13
C MET A 90 -7.75 -5.29 14.68
N ARG A 91 -8.53 -4.32 14.19
CA ARG A 91 -9.88 -4.56 13.65
C ARG A 91 -9.81 -5.43 12.38
N TRP A 92 -8.90 -5.11 11.46
CA TRP A 92 -8.74 -5.88 10.23
C TRP A 92 -8.35 -7.33 10.48
N MET A 93 -7.52 -7.58 11.50
CA MET A 93 -7.14 -8.96 11.90
C MET A 93 -8.35 -9.77 12.36
N THR A 94 -9.38 -9.12 12.89
CA THR A 94 -10.62 -9.78 13.34
C THR A 94 -11.61 -9.96 12.18
N ASP A 95 -11.74 -8.95 11.31
CA ASP A 95 -12.86 -8.85 10.38
C ASP A 95 -12.53 -9.36 8.97
N TYR A 96 -11.23 -9.41 8.59
CA TYR A 96 -10.80 -9.72 7.22
C TYR A 96 -9.69 -10.77 7.17
N GLN A 97 -9.72 -11.56 6.09
CA GLN A 97 -8.64 -12.50 5.77
C GLN A 97 -7.46 -11.80 5.10
N SER A 98 -7.74 -10.74 4.37
CA SER A 98 -6.74 -9.94 3.68
C SER A 98 -7.11 -8.46 3.58
N VAL A 99 -6.07 -7.62 3.58
CA VAL A 99 -6.17 -6.18 3.33
C VAL A 99 -5.20 -5.84 2.20
N GLN A 100 -5.67 -5.08 1.22
CA GLN A 100 -4.87 -4.68 0.06
C GLN A 100 -4.68 -3.16 0.05
N PHE A 101 -3.42 -2.74 0.06
CA PHE A 101 -3.02 -1.33 -0.05
C PHE A 101 -2.68 -1.04 -1.50
N VAL A 102 -3.40 -0.11 -2.11
CA VAL A 102 -3.24 0.22 -3.54
C VAL A 102 -2.44 1.51 -3.69
N VAL A 103 -1.28 1.41 -4.33
CA VAL A 103 -0.35 2.51 -4.55
C VAL A 103 -0.30 2.83 -6.04
N GLY A 104 -0.68 4.03 -6.41
CA GLY A 104 -0.65 4.51 -7.80
C GLY A 104 0.76 4.79 -8.31
N GLY A 105 0.87 4.97 -9.61
CA GLY A 105 2.09 5.41 -10.27
C GLY A 105 2.33 6.92 -10.15
N PRO A 106 3.17 7.50 -11.02
CA PRO A 106 3.55 8.92 -10.96
C PRO A 106 2.38 9.92 -11.03
N ASP A 107 1.29 9.54 -11.68
CA ASP A 107 0.11 10.40 -11.85
C ASP A 107 -1.01 10.11 -10.83
N GLY A 108 -0.74 9.25 -9.84
CA GLY A 108 -1.70 8.84 -8.82
C GLY A 108 -2.64 7.74 -9.26
N LEU A 109 -3.70 7.53 -8.49
CA LEU A 109 -4.74 6.53 -8.74
C LEU A 109 -5.89 7.13 -9.57
N GLU A 110 -6.53 6.27 -10.37
CA GLU A 110 -7.80 6.64 -11.00
C GLU A 110 -8.86 6.95 -9.93
N LYS A 111 -9.70 7.94 -10.22
CA LYS A 111 -10.72 8.41 -9.28
C LYS A 111 -11.65 7.27 -8.81
N ASP A 112 -12.09 6.42 -9.72
CA ASP A 112 -12.98 5.29 -9.39
C ASP A 112 -12.32 4.27 -8.45
N ILE A 113 -11.01 4.05 -8.56
CA ILE A 113 -10.27 3.19 -7.61
C ILE A 113 -10.32 3.79 -6.21
N VAL A 114 -10.13 5.11 -6.09
CA VAL A 114 -10.17 5.82 -4.80
C VAL A 114 -11.57 5.81 -4.22
N GLU A 115 -12.60 6.06 -5.04
CA GLU A 115 -14.00 6.12 -4.60
C GLU A 115 -14.58 4.75 -4.20
N CYS A 116 -14.10 3.67 -4.83
CA CYS A 116 -14.52 2.31 -4.50
C CYS A 116 -13.71 1.67 -3.36
N ALA A 117 -12.64 2.30 -2.90
CA ALA A 117 -11.87 1.78 -1.78
C ALA A 117 -12.62 1.91 -0.45
N ASP A 118 -12.43 0.94 0.45
CA ASP A 118 -13.03 0.98 1.79
C ASP A 118 -12.44 2.09 2.66
N ASP A 119 -11.16 2.40 2.46
CA ASP A 119 -10.45 3.50 3.11
C ASP A 119 -9.57 4.23 2.11
N VAL A 120 -9.38 5.53 2.32
CA VAL A 120 -8.40 6.35 1.60
C VAL A 120 -7.42 6.92 2.62
N TRP A 121 -6.18 6.44 2.57
CA TRP A 121 -5.14 6.77 3.55
C TRP A 121 -4.05 7.65 2.94
N SER A 122 -3.71 8.73 3.64
CA SER A 122 -2.56 9.59 3.36
C SER A 122 -1.45 9.32 4.37
N LEU A 123 -0.26 8.93 3.88
CA LEU A 123 0.92 8.73 4.74
C LEU A 123 1.43 10.05 5.33
N SER A 124 1.28 11.14 4.58
CA SER A 124 1.83 12.44 4.95
C SER A 124 1.23 13.54 4.09
N ARG A 125 1.32 14.77 4.55
CA ARG A 125 1.07 15.97 3.73
C ARG A 125 2.20 16.23 2.74
N LEU A 126 3.35 15.57 2.90
CA LEU A 126 4.44 15.58 1.93
C LEU A 126 4.14 14.59 0.80
N THR A 127 4.58 14.92 -0.40
CA THR A 127 4.55 14.00 -1.55
C THR A 127 5.82 13.16 -1.55
N PHE A 128 5.66 11.84 -1.56
CA PHE A 128 6.76 10.90 -1.68
C PHE A 128 6.89 10.36 -3.10
N PRO A 129 8.11 10.06 -3.57
CA PRO A 129 8.27 9.23 -4.76
C PRO A 129 7.52 7.91 -4.59
N HIS A 130 6.74 7.51 -5.61
CA HIS A 130 5.90 6.30 -5.50
C HIS A 130 6.66 5.03 -5.11
N ALA A 131 7.95 4.91 -5.50
CA ALA A 131 8.78 3.77 -5.14
C ALA A 131 9.13 3.69 -3.63
N PHE A 132 9.02 4.79 -2.88
CA PHE A 132 9.23 4.82 -1.42
C PHE A 132 8.01 4.34 -0.64
N VAL A 133 6.83 4.49 -1.20
CA VAL A 133 5.57 4.25 -0.49
C VAL A 133 5.47 2.82 0.04
N PRO A 134 5.81 1.75 -0.72
CA PRO A 134 5.79 0.39 -0.21
C PRO A 134 6.68 0.17 1.02
N VAL A 135 7.86 0.78 1.09
CA VAL A 135 8.76 0.68 2.26
C VAL A 135 8.13 1.33 3.48
N LEU A 136 7.57 2.53 3.30
CA LEU A 136 6.92 3.27 4.39
C LEU A 136 5.70 2.51 4.93
N ILE A 137 4.86 1.98 4.06
CA ILE A 137 3.71 1.16 4.45
C ILE A 137 4.17 -0.07 5.21
N THR A 138 5.18 -0.78 4.69
CA THR A 138 5.68 -2.02 5.31
C THR A 138 6.24 -1.76 6.70
N GLU A 139 7.02 -0.69 6.88
CA GLU A 139 7.55 -0.28 8.18
C GLU A 139 6.42 0.09 9.14
N GLN A 140 5.46 0.90 8.72
CA GLN A 140 4.35 1.34 9.56
C GLN A 140 3.43 0.18 9.96
N LEU A 141 3.18 -0.78 9.08
CA LEU A 141 2.43 -1.99 9.42
C LEU A 141 3.17 -2.85 10.45
N TYR A 142 4.50 -2.98 10.31
CA TYR A 142 5.32 -3.66 11.32
C TYR A 142 5.26 -2.92 12.66
N ARG A 143 5.42 -1.60 12.66
CA ARG A 143 5.32 -0.75 13.85
C ARG A 143 3.95 -0.90 14.53
N ALA A 144 2.87 -0.81 13.77
CA ALA A 144 1.51 -1.00 14.27
C ALA A 144 1.32 -2.41 14.90
N TRP A 145 1.83 -3.44 14.25
CA TRP A 145 1.81 -4.80 14.78
C TRP A 145 2.60 -4.93 16.10
N THR A 146 3.78 -4.27 16.18
CA THR A 146 4.58 -4.27 17.42
C THR A 146 3.87 -3.58 18.58
N MET A 147 3.09 -2.53 18.30
CA MET A 147 2.25 -1.87 19.31
C MET A 147 1.18 -2.79 19.86
N ILE A 148 0.45 -3.50 18.97
CA ILE A 148 -0.58 -4.46 19.38
C ILE A 148 0.01 -5.55 20.27
N ASN A 149 1.24 -6.01 19.97
CA ASN A 149 1.90 -7.10 20.67
C ASN A 149 2.87 -6.64 21.80
N ARG A 150 2.83 -5.37 22.17
CA ARG A 150 3.67 -4.78 23.22
C ARG A 150 5.18 -5.00 23.00
N HIS A 151 5.61 -5.12 21.76
CA HIS A 151 7.02 -5.27 21.40
C HIS A 151 7.75 -3.91 21.49
N PRO A 152 9.01 -3.84 21.96
CA PRO A 152 9.71 -2.57 22.24
C PRO A 152 10.07 -1.73 21.00
N TYR A 153 9.92 -2.25 19.79
CA TYR A 153 10.28 -1.54 18.55
C TYR A 153 9.57 -0.19 18.36
N HIS A 154 8.35 -0.06 18.84
CA HIS A 154 7.54 1.16 18.66
C HIS A 154 7.90 2.31 19.61
N ARG A 155 8.83 2.13 20.53
CA ARG A 155 9.29 3.13 21.50
C ARG A 155 10.28 4.10 20.89
#